data_9bb86f73b04f37db9179064ed7e026df
#
_entry.id   9bb86f73b04f37db9179064ed7e026df
#
_cell.length_a   1.000
_cell.length_b   1.000
_cell.length_c   1.000
_cell.angle_alpha   90.00
_cell.angle_beta   90.00
_cell.angle_gamma   90.00
#
_symmetry.space_group_name_H-M   'P 1'
#
loop_
_entity.id
_entity.type
_entity.pdbx_description
1 polymer ?
#
loop_
_entity_poly.entity_id
_entity_poly.type
_entity_poly.pdbx_seq_one_letter_code
_entity_poly.pdbx_strand_id
1 'polypeptide(L)'
;MKKYGYLATLALTAMLAACGNQDGGSASNQSAETSKSEVQTTAEEKIVTDQLGREVKVPGTIERVVTGGILPYFSTWYVATNSTKEIVGMHPNSYNAAKNSILAKISPDVLKAETSFVQNGEVNVEELMKINPQLYVEIATDENSINKISEAGIPVVAVKAIDAAAAEPLATFNSWLTLTSQITGTTDRADHFLDEGKKVQSELNAKLKDVVTQDKPRAMILHMHNDKSITVGGRNFFGNQWLNATGAIDVAENDVDGRKEVNMEQIYAWNPDIIYITNFTETQPEDLLENKVSGQDWSQVKAVQEGKVYKIPLGIYRWFPPSGDAPLMLKWMAQKNHPTLFDYKIEDEIKAYYKDFYEFDISDDEIHSILNPSSDAAKY
;
A
#
# COMPACT_ATOMS: atom_id res chain seq x y z
N MET A 1 52.61 -29.13 -20.31
CA MET A 1 52.93 -30.52 -20.70
C MET A 1 51.64 -31.33 -20.64
N LYS A 2 51.34 -31.96 -21.83
CA LYS A 2 50.44 -33.09 -22.09
C LYS A 2 48.93 -32.89 -21.71
N LYS A 3 47.95 -32.63 -22.57
CA LYS A 3 47.38 -33.33 -23.81
C LYS A 3 46.91 -34.75 -23.51
N TYR A 4 45.64 -34.95 -23.78
CA TYR A 4 44.86 -35.98 -24.50
C TYR A 4 43.42 -35.93 -23.96
N GLY A 5 42.30 -35.83 -24.63
CA GLY A 5 41.92 -36.04 -26.02
C GLY A 5 41.40 -37.45 -26.25
N TYR A 6 40.05 -37.64 -26.33
CA TYR A 6 39.45 -38.66 -27.23
C TYR A 6 37.95 -38.37 -27.49
N LEU A 7 37.66 -38.26 -28.78
CA LEU A 7 36.36 -38.40 -29.45
C LEU A 7 36.03 -39.89 -29.65
N ALA A 8 34.71 -40.24 -29.75
CA ALA A 8 34.14 -41.25 -30.66
C ALA A 8 32.60 -41.25 -30.45
N THR A 9 31.80 -40.82 -31.34
CA THR A 9 31.24 -41.28 -32.64
C THR A 9 30.06 -42.26 -32.51
N LEU A 10 28.89 -41.76 -32.96
CA LEU A 10 27.79 -42.36 -33.75
C LEU A 10 27.48 -43.87 -33.68
N ALA A 11 26.19 -44.23 -33.53
CA ALA A 11 25.52 -45.14 -34.44
C ALA A 11 23.98 -44.96 -34.47
N LEU A 12 23.53 -44.65 -35.64
CA LEU A 12 22.16 -44.60 -36.14
C LEU A 12 21.74 -46.05 -36.53
N THR A 13 20.55 -46.53 -36.15
CA THR A 13 19.93 -47.64 -36.84
C THR A 13 18.41 -47.44 -36.92
N ALA A 14 17.96 -47.22 -38.15
CA ALA A 14 16.58 -47.30 -38.58
C ALA A 14 16.34 -48.74 -39.09
N MET A 15 15.19 -49.32 -38.79
CA MET A 15 14.63 -50.40 -39.58
C MET A 15 13.12 -50.27 -39.79
N LEU A 16 12.76 -50.07 -41.04
CA LEU A 16 11.43 -50.26 -41.62
C LEU A 16 11.24 -51.76 -41.95
N ALA A 17 9.99 -52.26 -41.89
CA ALA A 17 9.34 -53.17 -42.80
C ALA A 17 7.99 -53.65 -42.19
N ALA A 18 6.89 -53.54 -42.71
CA ALA A 18 6.17 -53.66 -43.97
C ALA A 18 5.11 -54.76 -43.83
N CYS A 19 3.87 -54.34 -44.11
CA CYS A 19 2.75 -55.05 -44.79
C CYS A 19 2.33 -56.44 -44.42
N GLY A 20 1.04 -56.59 -44.22
CA GLY A 20 0.26 -57.83 -44.42
C GLY A 20 -1.24 -57.58 -44.30
N ASN A 21 -1.93 -57.70 -45.40
CA ASN A 21 -3.33 -57.41 -45.68
C ASN A 21 -4.25 -58.66 -45.38
N GLN A 22 -5.48 -58.41 -45.03
CA GLN A 22 -6.75 -58.97 -45.56
C GLN A 22 -7.79 -59.52 -44.56
N ASP A 23 -8.92 -58.84 -44.66
CA ASP A 23 -10.32 -59.27 -44.73
C ASP A 23 -11.11 -59.80 -43.51
N GLY A 24 -12.23 -59.12 -43.31
CA GLY A 24 -13.48 -59.82 -42.99
C GLY A 24 -14.29 -59.28 -41.81
N GLY A 25 -15.16 -58.34 -42.07
CA GLY A 25 -16.57 -58.44 -41.65
C GLY A 25 -17.00 -57.91 -40.25
N SER A 26 -17.87 -56.96 -40.37
CA SER A 26 -19.08 -56.72 -39.53
C SER A 26 -19.07 -55.63 -38.46
N ALA A 27 -20.00 -54.78 -38.68
CA ALA A 27 -20.30 -53.53 -37.91
C ALA A 27 -20.67 -53.78 -36.46
N SER A 28 -20.17 -52.97 -35.60
CA SER A 28 -20.90 -52.44 -34.42
C SER A 28 -20.40 -51.05 -34.07
N ASN A 29 -21.33 -50.09 -34.05
CA ASN A 29 -21.17 -48.71 -33.55
C ASN A 29 -20.62 -48.73 -32.14
N GLN A 30 -19.45 -48.11 -31.92
CA GLN A 30 -19.07 -47.57 -30.64
C GLN A 30 -18.52 -46.15 -30.86
N SER A 31 -19.21 -45.22 -30.24
CA SER A 31 -18.90 -43.79 -30.15
C SER A 31 -17.46 -43.60 -29.70
N ALA A 32 -16.64 -43.00 -30.54
CA ALA A 32 -15.35 -42.48 -30.13
C ALA A 32 -15.56 -41.26 -29.23
N GLU A 33 -15.43 -41.43 -27.94
CA GLU A 33 -15.16 -40.33 -27.02
C GLU A 33 -13.78 -39.77 -27.37
N THR A 34 -13.81 -38.60 -27.99
CA THR A 34 -12.63 -37.77 -28.16
C THR A 34 -12.25 -37.22 -26.79
N SER A 35 -11.30 -37.88 -26.13
CA SER A 35 -10.63 -37.29 -24.99
C SER A 35 -9.95 -36.00 -25.45
N LYS A 36 -10.61 -34.89 -25.17
CA LYS A 36 -9.93 -33.58 -25.17
C LYS A 36 -8.84 -33.67 -24.11
N SER A 37 -7.62 -33.85 -24.54
CA SER A 37 -6.44 -33.49 -23.78
C SER A 37 -6.57 -32.00 -23.47
N GLU A 38 -6.93 -31.66 -22.25
CA GLU A 38 -6.73 -30.33 -21.71
C GLU A 38 -5.23 -30.09 -21.76
N VAL A 39 -4.82 -29.24 -22.68
CA VAL A 39 -3.50 -28.64 -22.66
C VAL A 39 -3.51 -27.75 -21.40
N GLN A 40 -3.05 -28.31 -20.29
CA GLN A 40 -2.59 -27.48 -19.18
C GLN A 40 -1.45 -26.60 -19.72
N THR A 41 -1.78 -25.39 -20.11
CA THR A 41 -0.82 -24.31 -20.26
C THR A 41 -0.24 -24.12 -18.86
N THR A 42 0.95 -24.68 -18.62
CA THR A 42 1.77 -24.31 -17.46
C THR A 42 2.02 -22.83 -17.61
N ALA A 43 1.33 -22.01 -16.79
CA ALA A 43 1.60 -20.59 -16.75
C ALA A 43 3.10 -20.41 -16.45
N GLU A 44 3.79 -19.64 -17.31
CA GLU A 44 5.21 -19.33 -17.09
C GLU A 44 5.38 -18.82 -15.67
N GLU A 45 6.26 -19.48 -14.90
CA GLU A 45 6.65 -18.99 -13.59
C GLU A 45 7.73 -17.93 -13.75
N LYS A 46 7.73 -16.95 -12.87
CA LYS A 46 8.82 -15.96 -12.76
C LYS A 46 9.35 -15.91 -11.34
N ILE A 47 10.58 -15.45 -11.19
CA ILE A 47 11.23 -15.27 -9.89
C ILE A 47 11.22 -13.76 -9.57
N VAL A 48 10.73 -13.41 -8.38
CA VAL A 48 10.81 -12.06 -7.84
C VAL A 48 11.62 -12.09 -6.54
N THR A 49 12.43 -11.05 -6.32
CA THR A 49 13.13 -10.89 -5.04
C THR A 49 12.28 -10.00 -4.14
N ASP A 50 11.86 -10.53 -3.01
CA ASP A 50 11.05 -9.78 -2.05
C ASP A 50 11.90 -8.84 -1.16
N GLN A 51 11.25 -8.08 -0.28
CA GLN A 51 11.95 -7.11 0.55
C GLN A 51 12.69 -7.71 1.76
N LEU A 52 12.62 -9.03 1.96
CA LEU A 52 13.52 -9.80 2.83
C LEU A 52 14.74 -10.34 2.07
N GLY A 53 14.84 -10.12 0.76
CA GLY A 53 15.90 -10.62 -0.10
C GLY A 53 15.71 -12.09 -0.51
N ARG A 54 14.51 -12.66 -0.36
CA ARG A 54 14.19 -14.03 -0.75
C ARG A 54 13.77 -14.08 -2.22
N GLU A 55 14.23 -15.08 -2.93
CA GLU A 55 13.73 -15.43 -4.26
C GLU A 55 12.41 -16.20 -4.13
N VAL A 56 11.32 -15.62 -4.63
CA VAL A 56 9.99 -16.22 -4.60
C VAL A 56 9.55 -16.53 -6.02
N LYS A 57 9.18 -17.79 -6.26
CA LYS A 57 8.56 -18.22 -7.52
C LYS A 57 7.09 -17.83 -7.50
N VAL A 58 6.66 -17.06 -8.47
CA VAL A 58 5.28 -16.61 -8.63
C VAL A 58 4.78 -16.94 -10.04
N PRO A 59 3.48 -17.19 -10.24
CA PRO A 59 2.93 -17.35 -11.58
C PRO A 59 3.19 -16.13 -12.45
N GLY A 60 3.41 -16.33 -13.75
CA GLY A 60 3.61 -15.26 -14.72
C GLY A 60 2.42 -14.29 -14.80
N THR A 61 1.20 -14.80 -14.58
CA THR A 61 -0.03 -14.02 -14.45
C THR A 61 -0.68 -14.32 -13.11
N ILE A 62 -0.99 -13.27 -12.35
CA ILE A 62 -1.67 -13.35 -11.06
C ILE A 62 -3.12 -12.93 -11.24
N GLU A 63 -4.03 -13.87 -11.04
CA GLU A 63 -5.48 -13.64 -11.07
C GLU A 63 -6.11 -13.69 -9.66
N ARG A 64 -5.36 -14.21 -8.67
CA ARG A 64 -5.83 -14.45 -7.31
C ARG A 64 -4.75 -14.11 -6.30
N VAL A 65 -4.79 -12.88 -5.77
CA VAL A 65 -3.89 -12.41 -4.72
C VAL A 65 -4.64 -12.21 -3.41
N VAL A 66 -3.99 -12.54 -2.31
CA VAL A 66 -4.44 -12.20 -0.96
C VAL A 66 -3.46 -11.21 -0.32
N THR A 67 -3.98 -10.15 0.28
CA THR A 67 -3.18 -9.16 1.01
C THR A 67 -3.38 -9.34 2.52
N GLY A 68 -2.29 -9.65 3.22
CA GLY A 68 -2.26 -9.94 4.65
C GLY A 68 -2.06 -8.70 5.54
N GLY A 69 -1.15 -8.80 6.50
CA GLY A 69 -0.93 -7.78 7.54
C GLY A 69 -0.40 -6.43 7.06
N ILE A 70 0.05 -6.31 5.81
CA ILE A 70 0.42 -5.03 5.20
C ILE A 70 -0.83 -4.27 4.73
N LEU A 71 -1.46 -3.54 5.64
CA LEU A 71 -2.81 -2.99 5.46
C LEU A 71 -3.02 -2.09 4.23
N PRO A 72 -2.09 -1.22 3.79
CA PRO A 72 -2.30 -0.36 2.61
C PRO A 72 -2.09 -1.08 1.27
N TYR A 73 -1.60 -2.33 1.26
CA TYR A 73 -1.10 -2.97 0.04
C TYR A 73 -2.16 -3.19 -1.05
N PHE A 74 -3.43 -3.38 -0.69
CA PHE A 74 -4.54 -3.46 -1.65
C PHE A 74 -4.62 -2.21 -2.54
N SER A 75 -4.35 -1.03 -1.98
CA SER A 75 -4.31 0.22 -2.75
C SER A 75 -3.08 0.30 -3.65
N THR A 76 -1.94 -0.25 -3.21
CA THR A 76 -0.73 -0.37 -4.05
C THR A 76 -0.97 -1.30 -5.23
N TRP A 77 -1.67 -2.43 -5.01
CA TRP A 77 -2.08 -3.33 -6.09
C TRP A 77 -2.95 -2.61 -7.12
N TYR A 78 -3.96 -1.86 -6.65
CA TYR A 78 -4.80 -1.05 -7.53
C TYR A 78 -3.98 -0.02 -8.32
N VAL A 79 -3.07 0.70 -7.68
CA VAL A 79 -2.19 1.67 -8.36
C VAL A 79 -1.39 0.98 -9.47
N ALA A 80 -0.81 -0.18 -9.21
CA ALA A 80 -0.02 -0.92 -10.19
C ALA A 80 -0.84 -1.46 -11.36
N THR A 81 -2.09 -1.92 -11.12
CA THR A 81 -2.85 -2.71 -12.10
C THR A 81 -4.09 -2.01 -12.66
N ASN A 82 -4.52 -0.91 -12.08
CA ASN A 82 -5.82 -0.27 -12.31
C ASN A 82 -7.02 -1.21 -12.05
N SER A 83 -6.83 -2.24 -11.24
CA SER A 83 -7.83 -3.28 -10.96
C SER A 83 -7.72 -3.77 -9.51
N THR A 84 -8.84 -4.20 -8.96
CA THR A 84 -8.90 -4.92 -7.67
C THR A 84 -9.55 -6.30 -7.83
N LYS A 85 -9.84 -6.73 -9.06
CA LYS A 85 -10.50 -8.03 -9.34
C LYS A 85 -9.68 -9.21 -8.86
N GLU A 86 -8.38 -9.07 -8.94
CA GLU A 86 -7.41 -10.11 -8.57
C GLU A 86 -7.30 -10.26 -7.05
N ILE A 87 -7.76 -9.27 -6.26
CA ILE A 87 -7.72 -9.31 -4.80
C ILE A 87 -8.88 -10.17 -4.30
N VAL A 88 -8.63 -11.45 -4.13
CA VAL A 88 -9.64 -12.43 -3.70
C VAL A 88 -9.78 -12.54 -2.19
N GLY A 89 -8.81 -12.03 -1.44
CA GLY A 89 -8.85 -11.98 0.01
C GLY A 89 -7.99 -10.84 0.58
N MET A 90 -8.40 -10.28 1.70
CA MET A 90 -7.61 -9.29 2.41
C MET A 90 -7.84 -9.34 3.91
N HIS A 91 -6.86 -8.83 4.65
CA HIS A 91 -7.00 -8.68 6.10
C HIS A 91 -8.26 -7.86 6.44
N PRO A 92 -9.05 -8.22 7.48
CA PRO A 92 -10.29 -7.52 7.82
C PRO A 92 -10.13 -6.00 7.99
N ASN A 93 -9.02 -5.55 8.57
CA ASN A 93 -8.73 -4.13 8.73
C ASN A 93 -8.48 -3.42 7.38
N SER A 94 -7.84 -4.11 6.43
CA SER A 94 -7.67 -3.62 5.06
C SER A 94 -9.02 -3.50 4.35
N TYR A 95 -9.88 -4.52 4.51
CA TYR A 95 -11.23 -4.52 3.95
C TYR A 95 -12.07 -3.35 4.48
N ASN A 96 -12.06 -3.12 5.79
CA ASN A 96 -12.79 -2.00 6.38
C ASN A 96 -12.23 -0.64 5.91
N ALA A 97 -10.91 -0.53 5.79
CA ALA A 97 -10.29 0.68 5.24
C ALA A 97 -10.68 0.90 3.78
N ALA A 98 -10.69 -0.15 2.95
CA ALA A 98 -11.14 -0.09 1.56
C ALA A 98 -12.60 0.33 1.46
N LYS A 99 -13.48 -0.27 2.27
CA LYS A 99 -14.91 0.03 2.32
C LYS A 99 -15.21 1.50 2.63
N ASN A 100 -14.40 2.11 3.50
CA ASN A 100 -14.57 3.50 3.94
C ASN A 100 -13.79 4.50 3.06
N SER A 101 -13.12 4.03 2.02
CA SER A 101 -12.33 4.86 1.09
C SER A 101 -13.08 5.10 -0.23
N ILE A 102 -12.62 6.09 -1.01
CA ILE A 102 -13.16 6.33 -2.36
C ILE A 102 -12.86 5.16 -3.32
N LEU A 103 -11.87 4.29 -3.00
CA LEU A 103 -11.55 3.13 -3.83
C LEU A 103 -12.73 2.17 -3.98
N ALA A 104 -13.58 2.04 -2.95
CA ALA A 104 -14.81 1.25 -3.03
C ALA A 104 -15.75 1.71 -4.15
N LYS A 105 -15.70 2.99 -4.54
CA LYS A 105 -16.46 3.56 -5.64
C LYS A 105 -15.73 3.44 -6.96
N ILE A 106 -14.43 3.70 -6.97
CA ILE A 106 -13.58 3.63 -8.16
C ILE A 106 -13.46 2.19 -8.67
N SER A 107 -13.21 1.25 -7.76
CA SER A 107 -13.02 -0.18 -8.06
C SER A 107 -13.82 -1.05 -7.08
N PRO A 108 -15.15 -1.16 -7.27
CA PRO A 108 -16.05 -1.83 -6.32
C PRO A 108 -15.77 -3.33 -6.13
N ASP A 109 -15.00 -3.93 -7.02
CA ASP A 109 -14.55 -5.33 -6.88
C ASP A 109 -13.72 -5.55 -5.61
N VAL A 110 -13.08 -4.50 -5.06
CA VAL A 110 -12.35 -4.56 -3.79
C VAL A 110 -13.21 -5.09 -2.63
N LEU A 111 -14.52 -4.85 -2.69
CA LEU A 111 -15.48 -5.29 -1.65
C LEU A 111 -15.91 -6.76 -1.80
N LYS A 112 -15.41 -7.47 -2.81
CA LYS A 112 -15.66 -8.91 -2.99
C LYS A 112 -14.60 -9.79 -2.32
N ALA A 113 -13.54 -9.17 -1.79
CA ALA A 113 -12.46 -9.89 -1.14
C ALA A 113 -12.93 -10.59 0.15
N GLU A 114 -12.54 -11.86 0.30
CA GLU A 114 -12.81 -12.65 1.49
C GLU A 114 -11.94 -12.21 2.66
N THR A 115 -12.50 -12.26 3.87
CA THR A 115 -11.77 -11.89 5.09
C THR A 115 -11.73 -13.00 6.13
N SER A 116 -12.45 -14.11 5.89
CA SER A 116 -12.68 -15.22 6.84
C SER A 116 -11.41 -15.98 7.22
N PHE A 117 -10.36 -15.87 6.41
CA PHE A 117 -9.07 -16.53 6.66
C PHE A 117 -8.27 -15.88 7.82
N VAL A 118 -8.66 -14.71 8.32
CA VAL A 118 -8.08 -14.12 9.53
C VAL A 118 -9.04 -14.33 10.69
N GLN A 119 -8.60 -15.09 11.69
CA GLN A 119 -9.38 -15.44 12.86
C GLN A 119 -8.59 -15.12 14.14
N ASN A 120 -9.18 -14.36 15.05
CA ASN A 120 -8.51 -13.91 16.29
C ASN A 120 -7.15 -13.18 16.05
N GLY A 121 -7.02 -12.49 14.92
CA GLY A 121 -5.79 -11.79 14.54
C GLY A 121 -4.73 -12.67 13.88
N GLU A 122 -4.97 -13.96 13.69
CA GLU A 122 -4.04 -14.91 13.07
C GLU A 122 -4.59 -15.47 11.75
N VAL A 123 -3.68 -15.88 10.86
CA VAL A 123 -4.05 -16.51 9.59
C VAL A 123 -4.43 -17.98 9.83
N ASN A 124 -5.66 -18.32 9.47
CA ASN A 124 -6.13 -19.68 9.37
C ASN A 124 -5.83 -20.21 7.95
N VAL A 125 -4.83 -21.07 7.83
CA VAL A 125 -4.37 -21.59 6.53
C VAL A 125 -5.42 -22.47 5.85
N GLU A 126 -6.26 -23.19 6.59
CA GLU A 126 -7.31 -24.02 6.00
C GLU A 126 -8.37 -23.15 5.30
N GLU A 127 -8.77 -22.04 5.94
CA GLU A 127 -9.67 -21.07 5.32
C GLU A 127 -9.01 -20.33 4.14
N LEU A 128 -7.72 -20.00 4.27
CA LEU A 128 -6.94 -19.40 3.18
C LEU A 128 -6.85 -20.32 1.96
N MET A 129 -6.64 -21.63 2.16
CA MET A 129 -6.61 -22.61 1.06
C MET A 129 -7.94 -22.72 0.31
N LYS A 130 -9.09 -22.48 0.98
CA LYS A 130 -10.41 -22.46 0.31
C LYS A 130 -10.53 -21.27 -0.65
N ILE A 131 -9.86 -20.16 -0.34
CA ILE A 131 -9.77 -19.00 -1.23
C ILE A 131 -8.92 -19.34 -2.46
N ASN A 132 -8.00 -20.32 -2.35
CA ASN A 132 -7.10 -20.76 -3.41
C ASN A 132 -6.29 -19.61 -4.04
N PRO A 133 -5.49 -18.86 -3.24
CA PRO A 133 -4.66 -17.78 -3.78
C PRO A 133 -3.48 -18.31 -4.57
N GLN A 134 -3.08 -17.61 -5.61
CA GLN A 134 -1.84 -17.84 -6.35
C GLN A 134 -0.64 -17.11 -5.73
N LEU A 135 -0.93 -16.06 -4.92
CA LEU A 135 0.04 -15.23 -4.26
C LEU A 135 -0.54 -14.69 -2.95
N TYR A 136 0.26 -14.70 -1.91
CA TYR A 136 -0.01 -14.01 -0.66
C TYR A 136 1.04 -12.91 -0.44
N VAL A 137 0.61 -11.70 -0.05
CA VAL A 137 1.53 -10.61 0.28
C VAL A 137 1.42 -10.31 1.76
N GLU A 138 2.55 -10.40 2.48
CA GLU A 138 2.58 -10.23 3.93
C GLU A 138 3.57 -9.16 4.37
N ILE A 139 3.33 -8.59 5.55
CA ILE A 139 4.28 -7.70 6.20
C ILE A 139 5.55 -8.47 6.60
N ALA A 140 6.71 -7.94 6.27
CA ALA A 140 8.00 -8.61 6.48
C ALA A 140 8.32 -8.96 7.94
N THR A 141 7.64 -8.32 8.90
CA THR A 141 7.82 -8.58 10.34
C THR A 141 7.00 -9.76 10.86
N ASP A 142 6.04 -10.29 10.09
CA ASP A 142 5.27 -11.48 10.47
C ASP A 142 5.88 -12.75 9.86
N GLU A 143 7.05 -13.13 10.36
CA GLU A 143 7.75 -14.35 9.93
C GLU A 143 6.93 -15.62 10.16
N ASN A 144 6.10 -15.65 11.20
CA ASN A 144 5.27 -16.81 11.51
C ASN A 144 4.23 -17.06 10.42
N SER A 145 3.47 -16.04 10.02
CA SER A 145 2.50 -16.15 8.91
C SER A 145 3.20 -16.47 7.59
N ILE A 146 4.34 -15.81 7.30
CA ILE A 146 5.13 -16.05 6.10
C ILE A 146 5.52 -17.53 5.99
N ASN A 147 6.07 -18.12 7.05
CA ASN A 147 6.52 -19.51 7.06
C ASN A 147 5.34 -20.47 6.95
N LYS A 148 4.31 -20.30 7.79
CA LYS A 148 3.12 -21.14 7.85
C LYS A 148 2.39 -21.22 6.50
N ILE A 149 2.26 -20.09 5.80
CA ILE A 149 1.59 -20.01 4.49
C ILE A 149 2.48 -20.63 3.39
N SER A 150 3.79 -20.35 3.43
CA SER A 150 4.75 -20.95 2.47
C SER A 150 4.83 -22.47 2.60
N GLU A 151 4.80 -23.01 3.82
CA GLU A 151 4.76 -24.46 4.09
C GLU A 151 3.48 -25.13 3.54
N ALA A 152 2.38 -24.39 3.44
CA ALA A 152 1.16 -24.84 2.79
C ALA A 152 1.21 -24.79 1.25
N GLY A 153 2.35 -24.37 0.67
CA GLY A 153 2.57 -24.34 -0.78
C GLY A 153 2.06 -23.08 -1.48
N ILE A 154 1.69 -22.03 -0.75
CA ILE A 154 1.27 -20.75 -1.31
C ILE A 154 2.49 -19.82 -1.40
N PRO A 155 2.83 -19.26 -2.58
CA PRO A 155 3.90 -18.27 -2.68
C PRO A 155 3.62 -17.05 -1.79
N VAL A 156 4.60 -16.66 -0.97
CA VAL A 156 4.49 -15.47 -0.08
C VAL A 156 5.57 -14.47 -0.41
N VAL A 157 5.15 -13.28 -0.79
CA VAL A 157 6.02 -12.11 -0.99
C VAL A 157 5.94 -11.23 0.25
N ALA A 158 7.08 -10.96 0.86
CA ALA A 158 7.20 -10.12 2.04
C ALA A 158 7.50 -8.66 1.68
N VAL A 159 6.80 -7.73 2.33
CA VAL A 159 7.01 -6.29 2.17
C VAL A 159 7.26 -5.60 3.52
N LYS A 160 8.19 -4.65 3.56
CA LYS A 160 8.50 -3.85 4.75
C LYS A 160 7.47 -2.74 4.92
N ALA A 161 6.94 -2.57 6.13
CA ALA A 161 5.96 -1.52 6.43
C ALA A 161 6.56 -0.11 6.32
N ILE A 162 7.82 0.04 6.72
CA ILE A 162 8.56 1.31 6.68
C ILE A 162 9.99 0.99 6.22
N ASP A 163 10.48 1.74 5.25
CA ASP A 163 11.91 1.81 5.00
C ASP A 163 12.49 2.91 5.91
N ALA A 164 12.91 2.50 7.10
CA ALA A 164 13.48 3.43 8.09
C ALA A 164 14.82 4.04 7.64
N ALA A 165 15.48 3.45 6.64
CA ALA A 165 16.70 3.98 6.07
C ALA A 165 16.45 5.06 5.02
N ALA A 166 15.20 5.15 4.52
CA ALA A 166 14.83 6.15 3.52
C ALA A 166 14.49 7.48 4.20
N ALA A 167 15.25 8.50 3.88
CA ALA A 167 14.97 9.87 4.32
C ALA A 167 13.77 10.49 3.59
N GLU A 168 13.28 9.86 2.53
CA GLU A 168 12.25 10.41 1.64
C GLU A 168 10.89 9.78 1.92
N PRO A 169 9.82 10.60 2.03
CA PRO A 169 8.48 10.12 2.40
C PRO A 169 7.86 9.17 1.38
N LEU A 170 8.26 9.26 0.10
CA LEU A 170 7.74 8.39 -0.96
C LEU A 170 8.47 7.06 -1.08
N ALA A 171 9.65 6.90 -0.46
CA ALA A 171 10.51 5.72 -0.67
C ALA A 171 9.82 4.40 -0.34
N THR A 172 9.06 4.35 0.75
CA THR A 172 8.31 3.15 1.14
C THR A 172 7.28 2.75 0.08
N PHE A 173 6.43 3.70 -0.34
CA PHE A 173 5.42 3.42 -1.38
C PHE A 173 6.07 3.07 -2.72
N ASN A 174 7.12 3.79 -3.12
CA ASN A 174 7.86 3.53 -4.34
C ASN A 174 8.43 2.11 -4.37
N SER A 175 8.95 1.63 -3.23
CA SER A 175 9.47 0.26 -3.12
C SER A 175 8.37 -0.79 -3.25
N TRP A 176 7.18 -0.56 -2.67
CA TRP A 176 6.03 -1.45 -2.83
C TRP A 176 5.51 -1.47 -4.26
N LEU A 177 5.40 -0.28 -4.88
CA LEU A 177 4.90 -0.16 -6.25
C LEU A 177 5.85 -0.82 -7.24
N THR A 178 7.17 -0.62 -7.08
CA THR A 178 8.20 -1.28 -7.89
C THR A 178 8.12 -2.80 -7.78
N LEU A 179 8.02 -3.35 -6.56
CA LEU A 179 7.88 -4.79 -6.36
C LEU A 179 6.57 -5.32 -6.98
N THR A 180 5.46 -4.60 -6.77
CA THR A 180 4.16 -5.00 -7.34
C THR A 180 4.19 -4.98 -8.87
N SER A 181 4.84 -3.98 -9.48
CA SER A 181 4.99 -3.90 -10.94
C SER A 181 5.82 -5.06 -11.51
N GLN A 182 6.85 -5.51 -10.80
CA GLN A 182 7.62 -6.70 -11.16
C GLN A 182 6.77 -7.99 -11.09
N ILE A 183 5.91 -8.07 -10.06
CA ILE A 183 4.97 -9.19 -9.89
C ILE A 183 3.91 -9.20 -11.01
N THR A 184 3.39 -8.05 -11.39
CA THR A 184 2.25 -7.92 -12.31
C THR A 184 2.65 -7.67 -13.76
N GLY A 185 3.87 -7.18 -14.00
CA GLY A 185 4.34 -6.78 -15.33
C GLY A 185 3.83 -5.40 -15.78
N THR A 186 3.38 -4.55 -14.85
CA THR A 186 2.77 -3.23 -15.11
C THR A 186 3.76 -2.07 -14.93
N THR A 187 4.95 -2.19 -15.49
CA THR A 187 6.07 -1.24 -15.28
C THR A 187 5.73 0.17 -15.72
N ASP A 188 5.15 0.34 -16.91
CA ASP A 188 4.85 1.68 -17.46
C ASP A 188 3.89 2.46 -16.55
N ARG A 189 2.89 1.79 -15.98
CA ARG A 189 1.96 2.42 -15.04
C ARG A 189 2.64 2.78 -13.73
N ALA A 190 3.47 1.90 -13.20
CA ALA A 190 4.25 2.20 -12.00
C ALA A 190 5.18 3.39 -12.21
N ASP A 191 5.90 3.45 -13.34
CA ASP A 191 6.82 4.53 -13.68
C ASP A 191 6.08 5.88 -13.75
N HIS A 192 4.86 5.93 -14.29
CA HIS A 192 4.04 7.14 -14.32
C HIS A 192 3.79 7.71 -12.90
N PHE A 193 3.40 6.86 -11.95
CA PHE A 193 3.25 7.28 -10.54
C PHE A 193 4.56 7.69 -9.88
N LEU A 194 5.64 6.95 -10.13
CA LEU A 194 6.96 7.27 -9.59
C LEU A 194 7.47 8.62 -10.09
N ASP A 195 7.25 8.94 -11.36
CA ASP A 195 7.68 10.20 -11.97
C ASP A 195 6.87 11.39 -11.45
N GLU A 196 5.55 11.25 -11.23
CA GLU A 196 4.77 12.31 -10.58
C GLU A 196 5.24 12.56 -9.15
N GLY A 197 5.52 11.50 -8.39
CA GLY A 197 6.08 11.64 -7.04
C GLY A 197 7.39 12.44 -7.03
N LYS A 198 8.32 12.12 -7.94
CA LYS A 198 9.59 12.85 -8.10
C LYS A 198 9.37 14.32 -8.50
N LYS A 199 8.43 14.57 -9.42
CA LYS A 199 8.08 15.91 -9.88
C LYS A 199 7.57 16.76 -8.71
N VAL A 200 6.58 16.27 -7.96
CA VAL A 200 6.02 16.97 -6.80
C VAL A 200 7.11 17.25 -5.76
N GLN A 201 7.93 16.25 -5.41
CA GLN A 201 9.04 16.43 -4.47
C GLN A 201 10.02 17.51 -4.93
N SER A 202 10.34 17.53 -6.23
CA SER A 202 11.26 18.52 -6.82
C SER A 202 10.65 19.93 -6.76
N GLU A 203 9.36 20.08 -7.05
CA GLU A 203 8.63 21.34 -6.95
C GLU A 203 8.61 21.88 -5.51
N LEU A 204 8.35 21.01 -4.54
CA LEU A 204 8.36 21.39 -3.12
C LEU A 204 9.76 21.84 -2.70
N ASN A 205 10.80 21.05 -3.02
CA ASN A 205 12.18 21.38 -2.69
C ASN A 205 12.60 22.72 -3.27
N ALA A 206 12.20 23.03 -4.51
CA ALA A 206 12.52 24.28 -5.18
C ALA A 206 11.87 25.50 -4.47
N LYS A 207 10.65 25.37 -3.98
CA LYS A 207 9.93 26.43 -3.24
C LYS A 207 10.42 26.57 -1.81
N LEU A 208 10.79 25.48 -1.16
CA LEU A 208 11.21 25.46 0.26
C LEU A 208 12.70 25.77 0.48
N LYS A 209 13.52 25.80 -0.57
CA LYS A 209 14.99 25.96 -0.46
C LYS A 209 15.45 27.18 0.33
N ASP A 210 14.69 28.27 0.27
CA ASP A 210 15.00 29.55 0.92
C ASP A 210 14.29 29.73 2.27
N VAL A 211 13.48 28.75 2.69
CA VAL A 211 12.79 28.78 3.99
C VAL A 211 13.79 28.44 5.10
N VAL A 212 14.14 29.43 5.89
CA VAL A 212 15.06 29.27 7.02
C VAL A 212 14.35 28.61 8.21
N THR A 213 15.13 27.97 9.09
CA THR A 213 14.58 27.17 10.20
C THR A 213 13.61 27.93 11.09
N GLN A 214 13.85 29.23 11.37
CA GLN A 214 12.97 30.06 12.19
C GLN A 214 11.60 30.34 11.56
N ASP A 215 11.47 30.20 10.24
CA ASP A 215 10.23 30.44 9.51
C ASP A 215 9.43 29.13 9.27
N LYS A 216 10.00 27.98 9.67
CA LYS A 216 9.33 26.68 9.58
C LYS A 216 8.32 26.54 10.72
N PRO A 217 7.05 26.19 10.42
CA PRO A 217 6.08 25.92 11.46
C PRO A 217 6.49 24.67 12.28
N ARG A 218 6.19 24.72 13.55
CA ARG A 218 6.40 23.60 14.49
C ARG A 218 5.14 22.75 14.51
N ALA A 219 5.19 21.54 14.03
CA ALA A 219 4.02 20.70 13.84
C ALA A 219 4.10 19.39 14.64
N MET A 220 2.94 18.85 14.98
CA MET A 220 2.77 17.59 15.69
C MET A 220 1.88 16.64 14.93
N ILE A 221 2.24 15.35 14.90
CA ILE A 221 1.39 14.27 14.40
C ILE A 221 0.70 13.59 15.58
N LEU A 222 -0.60 13.81 15.72
CA LEU A 222 -1.46 13.11 16.64
C LEU A 222 -1.89 11.78 15.99
N HIS A 223 -1.21 10.69 16.38
CA HIS A 223 -1.35 9.40 15.68
C HIS A 223 -2.57 8.60 16.14
N MET A 224 -2.69 8.34 17.44
CA MET A 224 -3.86 7.74 18.06
C MET A 224 -4.25 8.56 19.29
N HIS A 225 -5.54 8.74 19.51
CA HIS A 225 -6.02 9.62 20.54
C HIS A 225 -7.43 9.24 21.01
N ASN A 226 -7.65 9.33 22.31
CA ASN A 226 -8.95 9.25 22.96
C ASN A 226 -8.89 9.97 24.33
N ASP A 227 -9.94 9.85 25.12
CA ASP A 227 -10.03 10.45 26.47
C ASP A 227 -8.99 9.92 27.49
N LYS A 228 -8.31 8.80 27.20
CA LYS A 228 -7.36 8.13 28.10
C LYS A 228 -5.92 8.19 27.66
N SER A 229 -5.66 8.33 26.36
CA SER A 229 -4.32 8.25 25.81
C SER A 229 -4.10 9.22 24.66
N ILE A 230 -2.89 9.73 24.57
CA ILE A 230 -2.39 10.60 23.51
C ILE A 230 -1.14 9.95 22.94
N THR A 231 -1.24 9.34 21.74
CA THR A 231 -0.08 8.75 21.05
C THR A 231 0.34 9.67 19.91
N VAL A 232 1.60 10.07 19.90
CA VAL A 232 2.20 10.92 18.86
C VAL A 232 3.25 10.15 18.05
N GLY A 233 3.49 10.60 16.82
CA GLY A 233 4.62 10.19 16.00
C GLY A 233 5.81 11.11 16.18
N GLY A 234 7.03 10.58 16.04
CA GLY A 234 8.28 11.33 16.05
C GLY A 234 9.25 10.81 15.00
N ARG A 235 10.58 10.85 15.27
CA ARG A 235 11.59 10.36 14.31
C ARG A 235 11.38 8.88 13.95
N ASN A 236 11.89 8.47 12.81
CA ASN A 236 11.74 7.10 12.28
C ASN A 236 10.29 6.66 12.04
N PHE A 237 9.39 7.62 11.80
CA PHE A 237 7.99 7.37 11.48
C PHE A 237 7.52 8.25 10.32
N PHE A 238 6.45 7.85 9.62
CA PHE A 238 5.95 8.58 8.44
C PHE A 238 5.69 10.07 8.71
N GLY A 239 5.15 10.40 9.87
CA GLY A 239 4.85 11.78 10.24
C GLY A 239 6.05 12.71 10.17
N ASN A 240 7.18 12.27 10.71
CA ASN A 240 8.43 13.03 10.65
C ASN A 240 8.91 13.22 9.21
N GLN A 241 8.82 12.16 8.37
CA GLN A 241 9.18 12.25 6.96
C GLN A 241 8.29 13.25 6.20
N TRP A 242 6.96 13.22 6.43
CA TRP A 242 6.03 14.17 5.83
C TRP A 242 6.30 15.61 6.25
N LEU A 243 6.49 15.86 7.55
CA LEU A 243 6.76 17.19 8.08
C LEU A 243 8.06 17.77 7.52
N ASN A 244 9.13 16.98 7.52
CA ASN A 244 10.42 17.40 6.98
C ASN A 244 10.34 17.72 5.47
N ALA A 245 9.71 16.85 4.68
CA ALA A 245 9.56 17.04 3.23
C ALA A 245 8.69 18.25 2.86
N THR A 246 7.81 18.67 3.74
CA THR A 246 6.90 19.81 3.55
C THR A 246 7.32 21.06 4.31
N GLY A 247 8.56 21.09 4.82
CA GLY A 247 9.19 22.26 5.41
C GLY A 247 8.72 22.64 6.81
N ALA A 248 8.18 21.69 7.60
CA ALA A 248 7.86 21.88 9.00
C ALA A 248 8.92 21.25 9.92
N ILE A 249 8.86 21.57 11.21
CA ILE A 249 9.66 20.97 12.28
C ILE A 249 8.74 20.06 13.09
N ASP A 250 9.09 18.79 13.19
CA ASP A 250 8.40 17.85 14.07
C ASP A 250 8.76 18.15 15.53
N VAL A 251 7.79 18.60 16.34
CA VAL A 251 8.04 18.93 17.74
C VAL A 251 8.42 17.75 18.60
N ALA A 252 8.07 16.54 18.16
CA ALA A 252 8.32 15.28 18.88
C ALA A 252 9.64 14.61 18.46
N GLU A 253 10.33 15.08 17.43
CA GLU A 253 11.49 14.43 16.80
C GLU A 253 12.59 14.04 17.81
N ASN A 254 12.89 14.91 18.78
CA ASN A 254 13.96 14.67 19.74
C ASN A 254 13.56 13.77 20.91
N ASP A 255 12.25 13.66 21.20
CA ASP A 255 11.73 13.00 22.41
C ASP A 255 11.07 11.64 22.11
N VAL A 256 10.69 11.42 20.85
CA VAL A 256 9.92 10.24 20.41
C VAL A 256 10.62 9.54 19.25
N ASP A 257 10.86 8.25 19.43
CA ASP A 257 11.32 7.34 18.38
C ASP A 257 10.16 6.44 17.96
N GLY A 258 9.78 6.48 16.69
CA GLY A 258 8.59 5.81 16.19
C GLY A 258 7.30 6.47 16.71
N ARG A 259 6.59 5.79 17.59
CA ARG A 259 5.34 6.25 18.22
C ARG A 259 5.43 6.09 19.72
N LYS A 260 4.90 7.05 20.47
CA LYS A 260 4.93 7.01 21.94
C LYS A 260 3.70 7.67 22.52
N GLU A 261 3.19 7.09 23.61
CA GLU A 261 2.20 7.75 24.45
C GLU A 261 2.84 8.88 25.25
N VAL A 262 2.18 10.04 25.27
CA VAL A 262 2.58 11.26 25.96
C VAL A 262 1.42 11.82 26.77
N ASN A 263 1.68 12.84 27.58
CA ASN A 263 0.66 13.54 28.37
C ASN A 263 0.54 15.00 27.94
N MET A 264 -0.46 15.71 28.51
CA MET A 264 -0.69 17.12 28.20
C MET A 264 0.49 18.03 28.62
N GLU A 265 1.27 17.67 29.66
CA GLU A 265 2.46 18.46 30.04
C GLU A 265 3.50 18.46 28.92
N GLN A 266 3.71 17.32 28.28
CA GLN A 266 4.60 17.21 27.12
C GLN A 266 4.06 18.02 25.92
N ILE A 267 2.74 17.96 25.66
CA ILE A 267 2.11 18.74 24.61
C ILE A 267 2.29 20.25 24.86
N TYR A 268 2.11 20.72 26.10
CA TYR A 268 2.33 22.12 26.48
C TYR A 268 3.80 22.53 26.32
N ALA A 269 4.74 21.65 26.69
CA ALA A 269 6.16 21.92 26.52
C ALA A 269 6.55 22.07 25.03
N TRP A 270 5.99 21.26 24.16
CA TRP A 270 6.20 21.37 22.72
C TRP A 270 5.44 22.57 22.12
N ASN A 271 4.22 22.83 22.56
CA ASN A 271 3.34 23.91 22.10
C ASN A 271 3.35 24.08 20.57
N PRO A 272 2.86 23.10 19.80
CA PRO A 272 2.90 23.11 18.35
C PRO A 272 2.09 24.25 17.73
N ASP A 273 2.55 24.77 16.58
CA ASP A 273 1.84 25.73 15.74
C ASP A 273 0.73 25.06 14.91
N ILE A 274 0.92 23.76 14.59
CA ILE A 274 -0.01 22.97 13.77
C ILE A 274 -0.14 21.56 14.37
N ILE A 275 -1.37 21.02 14.38
CA ILE A 275 -1.65 19.63 14.75
C ILE A 275 -2.27 18.92 13.54
N TYR A 276 -1.68 17.78 13.17
CA TYR A 276 -2.22 16.86 12.17
C TYR A 276 -2.74 15.59 12.84
N ILE A 277 -4.04 15.31 12.70
CA ILE A 277 -4.71 14.14 13.27
C ILE A 277 -4.80 13.06 12.20
N THR A 278 -4.26 11.87 12.49
CA THR A 278 -4.32 10.75 11.54
C THR A 278 -5.70 10.08 11.51
N ASN A 279 -5.95 9.26 10.49
CA ASN A 279 -7.15 8.41 10.40
C ASN A 279 -7.00 7.07 11.16
N PHE A 280 -6.11 7.01 12.15
CA PHE A 280 -6.03 5.90 13.12
C PHE A 280 -6.73 6.22 14.45
N THR A 281 -7.38 7.37 14.53
CA THR A 281 -8.22 7.80 15.66
C THR A 281 -9.53 8.38 15.17
N GLU A 282 -10.59 8.19 15.93
CA GLU A 282 -11.90 8.80 15.67
C GLU A 282 -11.93 10.31 15.94
N THR A 283 -10.98 10.82 16.71
CA THR A 283 -10.85 12.24 17.06
C THR A 283 -10.89 13.12 15.82
N GLN A 284 -11.70 14.17 15.89
CA GLN A 284 -11.87 15.17 14.85
C GLN A 284 -11.21 16.51 15.27
N PRO A 285 -10.91 17.43 14.36
CA PRO A 285 -10.38 18.75 14.70
C PRO A 285 -11.26 19.48 15.74
N GLU A 286 -12.57 19.41 15.61
CA GLU A 286 -13.55 20.05 16.50
C GLU A 286 -13.44 19.57 17.95
N ASP A 287 -13.04 18.30 18.17
CA ASP A 287 -12.86 17.77 19.53
C ASP A 287 -11.77 18.50 20.30
N LEU A 288 -10.69 18.91 19.61
CA LEU A 288 -9.60 19.69 20.19
C LEU A 288 -9.92 21.19 20.20
N LEU A 289 -10.44 21.72 19.09
CA LEU A 289 -10.75 23.14 18.93
C LEU A 289 -11.82 23.63 19.93
N GLU A 290 -12.79 22.78 20.23
CA GLU A 290 -13.86 23.08 21.18
C GLU A 290 -13.58 22.52 22.59
N ASN A 291 -12.36 21.98 22.79
CA ASN A 291 -11.89 21.41 24.07
C ASN A 291 -12.85 20.38 24.67
N LYS A 292 -13.35 19.45 23.84
CA LYS A 292 -14.38 18.46 24.21
C LYS A 292 -13.83 17.18 24.81
N VAL A 293 -12.50 16.98 24.78
CA VAL A 293 -11.89 15.71 25.25
C VAL A 293 -11.78 15.68 26.76
N SER A 294 -12.48 14.74 27.37
CA SER A 294 -12.52 14.64 28.83
C SER A 294 -11.14 14.38 29.43
N GLY A 295 -10.80 15.13 30.48
CA GLY A 295 -9.52 14.98 31.20
C GLY A 295 -8.30 15.60 30.50
N GLN A 296 -8.49 16.29 29.37
CA GLN A 296 -7.43 16.93 28.59
C GLN A 296 -7.83 18.39 28.30
N ASP A 297 -6.93 19.34 28.57
CA ASP A 297 -7.17 20.75 28.24
C ASP A 297 -6.32 21.17 27.04
N TRP A 298 -6.93 21.19 25.85
CA TRP A 298 -6.29 21.60 24.61
C TRP A 298 -6.32 23.11 24.38
N SER A 299 -7.12 23.87 25.16
CA SER A 299 -7.33 25.32 24.97
C SER A 299 -6.05 26.17 25.09
N GLN A 300 -5.03 25.63 25.76
CA GLN A 300 -3.74 26.31 25.97
C GLN A 300 -2.74 26.07 24.82
N VAL A 301 -3.05 25.16 23.88
CA VAL A 301 -2.15 24.80 22.79
C VAL A 301 -2.27 25.80 21.65
N LYS A 302 -1.16 26.34 21.18
CA LYS A 302 -1.14 27.38 20.14
C LYS A 302 -1.90 26.99 18.87
N ALA A 303 -1.69 25.75 18.39
CA ALA A 303 -2.41 25.25 17.22
C ALA A 303 -3.94 25.30 17.39
N VAL A 304 -4.45 25.02 18.59
CA VAL A 304 -5.89 25.08 18.92
C VAL A 304 -6.35 26.53 18.97
N GLN A 305 -5.59 27.42 19.61
CA GLN A 305 -5.93 28.86 19.70
C GLN A 305 -5.96 29.52 18.32
N GLU A 306 -5.10 29.10 17.40
CA GLU A 306 -5.02 29.62 16.03
C GLU A 306 -5.90 28.87 15.02
N GLY A 307 -6.64 27.84 15.45
CA GLY A 307 -7.50 27.04 14.56
C GLY A 307 -6.74 26.17 13.55
N LYS A 308 -5.48 25.85 13.84
CA LYS A 308 -4.59 25.08 12.94
C LYS A 308 -4.53 23.60 13.34
N VAL A 309 -5.68 22.97 13.40
CA VAL A 309 -5.85 21.54 13.68
C VAL A 309 -6.51 20.91 12.47
N TYR A 310 -5.85 19.91 11.88
CA TYR A 310 -6.28 19.33 10.61
C TYR A 310 -6.39 17.82 10.70
N LYS A 311 -7.49 17.26 10.17
CA LYS A 311 -7.59 15.83 9.91
C LYS A 311 -6.88 15.49 8.61
N ILE A 312 -6.00 14.49 8.63
CA ILE A 312 -5.30 14.05 7.41
C ILE A 312 -6.32 13.41 6.46
N PRO A 313 -6.29 13.74 5.15
CA PRO A 313 -7.26 13.24 4.18
C PRO A 313 -7.31 11.71 4.03
N LEU A 314 -8.43 11.22 3.48
CA LEU A 314 -8.70 9.82 3.14
C LEU A 314 -9.10 9.72 1.66
N GLY A 315 -8.20 9.27 0.82
CA GLY A 315 -8.42 9.03 -0.60
C GLY A 315 -8.70 7.57 -0.93
N ILE A 316 -7.92 6.97 -1.85
CA ILE A 316 -8.00 5.52 -2.14
C ILE A 316 -7.55 4.67 -0.95
N TYR A 317 -6.76 5.25 -0.07
CA TYR A 317 -6.41 4.79 1.26
C TYR A 317 -6.14 6.02 2.14
N ARG A 318 -5.87 5.84 3.43
CA ARG A 318 -5.42 6.91 4.34
C ARG A 318 -4.17 7.56 3.78
N TRP A 319 -4.11 8.91 3.76
CA TRP A 319 -2.94 9.60 3.22
C TRP A 319 -1.71 9.54 4.15
N PHE A 320 -1.93 9.29 5.44
CA PHE A 320 -0.82 9.26 6.40
C PHE A 320 0.19 8.13 6.16
N PRO A 321 -0.19 6.84 6.04
CA PRO A 321 0.71 5.84 5.49
C PRO A 321 0.89 6.11 4.00
N PRO A 322 2.09 5.88 3.45
CA PRO A 322 2.29 6.04 2.02
C PRO A 322 1.28 5.23 1.19
N SER A 323 0.70 5.87 0.19
CA SER A 323 -0.30 5.27 -0.70
C SER A 323 -0.21 5.91 -2.08
N GLY A 324 -1.07 5.51 -3.02
CA GLY A 324 -1.14 6.14 -4.33
C GLY A 324 -1.43 7.64 -4.30
N ASP A 325 -2.03 8.15 -3.22
CA ASP A 325 -2.29 9.59 -3.04
C ASP A 325 -1.12 10.35 -2.39
N ALA A 326 0.04 9.72 -2.22
CA ALA A 326 1.20 10.33 -1.56
C ALA A 326 1.67 11.67 -2.19
N PRO A 327 1.65 11.87 -3.52
CA PRO A 327 1.94 13.17 -4.11
C PRO A 327 0.94 14.26 -3.68
N LEU A 328 -0.34 13.92 -3.52
CA LEU A 328 -1.36 14.85 -3.02
C LEU A 328 -1.16 15.16 -1.52
N MET A 329 -0.75 14.17 -0.72
CA MET A 329 -0.40 14.39 0.69
C MET A 329 0.73 15.42 0.83
N LEU A 330 1.78 15.31 0.03
CA LEU A 330 2.87 16.29 -0.01
C LEU A 330 2.36 17.69 -0.33
N LYS A 331 1.55 17.84 -1.38
CA LYS A 331 0.97 19.13 -1.76
C LYS A 331 0.08 19.71 -0.66
N TRP A 332 -0.84 18.89 -0.14
CA TRP A 332 -1.77 19.31 0.91
C TRP A 332 -1.04 19.78 2.17
N MET A 333 -0.09 19.00 2.67
CA MET A 333 0.63 19.34 3.88
C MET A 333 1.57 20.56 3.68
N ALA A 334 2.22 20.67 2.52
CA ALA A 334 3.03 21.85 2.18
C ALA A 334 2.20 23.14 2.16
N GLN A 335 0.98 23.08 1.62
CA GLN A 335 0.06 24.22 1.64
C GLN A 335 -0.39 24.59 3.05
N LYS A 336 -0.65 23.61 3.93
CA LYS A 336 -0.99 23.89 5.34
C LYS A 336 0.19 24.48 6.11
N ASN A 337 1.41 23.99 5.83
CA ASN A 337 2.62 24.51 6.46
C ASN A 337 3.03 25.91 5.96
N HIS A 338 2.87 26.17 4.66
CA HIS A 338 3.34 27.38 4.00
C HIS A 338 2.29 27.92 3.01
N PRO A 339 1.13 28.44 3.48
CA PRO A 339 0.02 28.82 2.60
C PRO A 339 0.35 29.98 1.66
N THR A 340 1.35 30.79 1.95
CA THR A 340 1.79 31.88 1.08
C THR A 340 2.76 31.44 -0.02
N LEU A 341 3.41 30.28 0.14
CA LEU A 341 4.30 29.70 -0.88
C LEU A 341 3.57 28.73 -1.81
N PHE A 342 2.51 28.13 -1.33
CA PHE A 342 1.71 27.11 -2.04
C PHE A 342 0.26 27.58 -2.16
N ASP A 343 0.00 28.38 -3.20
CA ASP A 343 -1.26 29.11 -3.44
C ASP A 343 -2.22 28.37 -4.40
N TYR A 344 -1.93 27.13 -4.77
CA TYR A 344 -2.82 26.29 -5.56
C TYR A 344 -4.08 25.88 -4.75
N LYS A 345 -5.13 25.52 -5.46
CA LYS A 345 -6.32 24.92 -4.85
C LYS A 345 -6.15 23.40 -4.81
N ILE A 346 -6.10 22.85 -3.60
CA ILE A 346 -5.89 21.41 -3.43
C ILE A 346 -7.02 20.57 -4.07
N GLU A 347 -8.23 21.12 -4.13
CA GLU A 347 -9.36 20.50 -4.79
C GLU A 347 -9.13 20.32 -6.29
N ASP A 348 -8.53 21.32 -6.96
CA ASP A 348 -8.19 21.25 -8.38
C ASP A 348 -7.07 20.23 -8.63
N GLU A 349 -6.09 20.16 -7.71
CA GLU A 349 -5.00 19.17 -7.75
C GLU A 349 -5.54 17.74 -7.59
N ILE A 350 -6.47 17.51 -6.65
CA ILE A 350 -7.13 16.21 -6.47
C ILE A 350 -7.90 15.83 -7.75
N LYS A 351 -8.65 16.77 -8.31
CA LYS A 351 -9.45 16.53 -9.51
C LYS A 351 -8.57 16.11 -10.71
N ALA A 352 -7.48 16.84 -10.93
CA ALA A 352 -6.53 16.55 -11.99
C ALA A 352 -5.84 15.20 -11.77
N TYR A 353 -5.38 14.93 -10.54
CA TYR A 353 -4.71 13.69 -10.18
C TYR A 353 -5.60 12.46 -10.35
N TYR A 354 -6.84 12.51 -9.84
CA TYR A 354 -7.78 11.40 -9.95
C TYR A 354 -8.17 11.12 -11.40
N LYS A 355 -8.30 12.16 -12.21
CA LYS A 355 -8.55 12.03 -13.65
C LYS A 355 -7.40 11.34 -14.37
N ASP A 356 -6.16 11.75 -14.10
CA ASP A 356 -4.95 11.27 -14.80
C ASP A 356 -4.54 9.87 -14.33
N PHE A 357 -4.49 9.65 -13.00
CA PHE A 357 -3.93 8.43 -12.42
C PHE A 357 -4.96 7.32 -12.18
N TYR A 358 -6.21 7.68 -11.90
CA TYR A 358 -7.26 6.70 -11.60
C TYR A 358 -8.37 6.66 -12.66
N GLU A 359 -8.25 7.48 -13.72
CA GLU A 359 -9.25 7.57 -14.81
C GLU A 359 -10.67 7.83 -14.26
N PHE A 360 -10.74 8.56 -13.14
CA PHE A 360 -11.97 8.79 -12.40
C PHE A 360 -12.32 10.29 -12.35
N ASP A 361 -13.54 10.61 -12.84
CA ASP A 361 -14.08 11.96 -12.76
C ASP A 361 -14.71 12.18 -11.37
N ILE A 362 -13.89 12.64 -10.43
CA ILE A 362 -14.28 12.85 -9.03
C ILE A 362 -15.14 14.12 -8.90
N SER A 363 -16.24 14.02 -8.15
CA SER A 363 -17.14 15.16 -7.84
C SER A 363 -16.61 16.04 -6.71
N ASP A 364 -17.13 17.26 -6.62
CA ASP A 364 -16.76 18.19 -5.56
C ASP A 364 -17.17 17.67 -4.16
N ASP A 365 -18.28 16.96 -4.04
CA ASP A 365 -18.74 16.33 -2.79
C ASP A 365 -17.79 15.19 -2.35
N GLU A 366 -17.25 14.44 -3.29
CA GLU A 366 -16.26 13.39 -3.02
C GLU A 366 -14.91 13.98 -2.59
N ILE A 367 -14.48 15.05 -3.26
CA ILE A 367 -13.27 15.80 -2.87
C ILE A 367 -13.45 16.35 -1.46
N HIS A 368 -14.61 16.94 -1.15
CA HIS A 368 -14.90 17.40 0.20
C HIS A 368 -14.81 16.27 1.22
N SER A 369 -15.34 15.09 0.91
CA SER A 369 -15.28 13.91 1.78
C SER A 369 -13.84 13.39 1.97
N ILE A 370 -13.00 13.45 0.93
CA ILE A 370 -11.57 13.12 1.01
C ILE A 370 -10.86 14.07 1.98
N LEU A 371 -11.07 15.37 1.84
CA LEU A 371 -10.40 16.40 2.63
C LEU A 371 -10.92 16.51 4.06
N ASN A 372 -12.15 16.06 4.31
CA ASN A 372 -12.82 16.11 5.61
C ASN A 372 -13.37 14.72 5.99
N PRO A 373 -12.49 13.72 6.20
CA PRO A 373 -12.94 12.37 6.51
C PRO A 373 -13.63 12.32 7.87
N SER A 374 -14.76 11.62 7.95
CA SER A 374 -15.49 11.39 9.19
C SER A 374 -14.71 10.47 10.14
N SER A 375 -15.19 10.33 11.39
CA SER A 375 -14.65 9.39 12.37
C SER A 375 -14.67 7.94 11.90
N ASP A 376 -15.57 7.59 10.96
CA ASP A 376 -15.66 6.23 10.38
C ASP A 376 -14.38 5.82 9.64
N ALA A 377 -13.58 6.78 9.17
CA ALA A 377 -12.27 6.52 8.58
C ALA A 377 -11.28 5.79 9.52
N ALA A 378 -11.51 5.89 10.84
CA ALA A 378 -10.68 5.25 11.86
C ALA A 378 -11.14 3.83 12.21
N LYS A 379 -12.35 3.42 11.81
CA LYS A 379 -12.89 2.10 12.13
C LYS A 379 -12.15 1.00 11.37
N TYR A 380 -11.80 -0.05 12.11
CA TYR A 380 -11.13 -1.24 11.61
C TYR A 380 -12.10 -2.43 11.56
#